data_fd0eecfa0c7e19fbcca382d45f51c98e
#
_entry.id   fd0eecfa0c7e19fbcca382d45f51c98e
#
_cell.length_a   1.000
_cell.length_b   1.000
_cell.length_c   1.000
_cell.angle_alpha   90.00
_cell.angle_beta   90.00
_cell.angle_gamma   90.00
#
_symmetry.space_group_name_H-M   'P 1'
#
loop_
_entity.id
_entity.type
_entity.pdbx_description
1 polymer ?
#
loop_
_entity_poly.entity_id
_entity_poly.type
_entity_poly.pdbx_seq_one_letter_code
_entity_poly.pdbx_strand_id
1 'polypeptide(L)'
;MIAKCARQARPDCKSGGVLLPKFVIEREIPNIGASTPETLKAISQTSCGVLRKLGPEIQWLESYVTDNKIYCIYIAPDEGLVRHHAEMGGFPANRISQVRQIIDPTTSE
;
A
#
# COMPACT_ATOMS: atom_id res chain seq x y z
N MET A 1 -15.11 -2.33 16.11
CA MET A 1 -14.73 -3.12 14.97
C MET A 1 -14.01 -2.29 13.95
N ILE A 2 -13.01 -2.87 13.43
CA ILE A 2 -12.18 -2.16 12.54
C ILE A 2 -12.78 -1.98 11.20
N ALA A 3 -12.60 -0.81 10.68
CA ALA A 3 -13.01 -0.54 9.34
C ALA A 3 -12.26 -1.46 8.40
N LYS A 4 -12.96 -1.94 7.43
CA LYS A 4 -12.36 -2.83 6.49
C LYS A 4 -11.69 -2.06 5.43
N CYS A 5 -10.47 -1.75 5.68
CA CYS A 5 -9.67 -1.06 4.69
C CYS A 5 -9.71 -1.78 3.37
N ALA A 6 -9.73 -3.09 3.43
CA ALA A 6 -9.75 -3.90 2.24
C ALA A 6 -11.06 -3.80 1.47
N ARG A 7 -12.04 -3.13 2.02
CA ARG A 7 -13.30 -2.97 1.33
C ARG A 7 -13.29 -1.87 0.31
N GLN A 8 -12.20 -1.19 0.17
CA GLN A 8 -12.15 -0.17 -0.85
C GLN A 8 -12.43 -0.79 -2.20
N ALA A 9 -12.97 0.01 -3.08
CA ALA A 9 -13.31 -0.47 -4.40
C ALA A 9 -12.10 -1.01 -5.10
N ARG A 10 -12.30 -2.06 -5.88
CA ARG A 10 -11.20 -2.66 -6.60
C ARG A 10 -10.82 -1.77 -7.75
N PRO A 11 -9.55 -1.49 -7.84
CA PRO A 11 -9.11 -0.59 -8.90
C PRO A 11 -9.19 -1.19 -10.29
N ASP A 12 -9.27 -2.48 -10.36
CA ASP A 12 -9.37 -3.10 -11.66
C ASP A 12 -10.74 -2.94 -12.26
N CYS A 13 -11.66 -2.43 -11.49
CA CYS A 13 -12.96 -2.18 -12.01
C CYS A 13 -12.91 -0.93 -12.76
N LYS A 14 -12.19 -0.86 -13.81
CA LYS A 14 -12.00 0.27 -14.49
C LYS A 14 -13.12 0.74 -15.24
N SER A 15 -13.38 1.90 -15.15
CA SER A 15 -14.43 2.47 -15.85
C SER A 15 -13.88 3.54 -16.70
N GLY A 16 -14.21 3.58 -17.89
CA GLY A 16 -13.76 4.61 -18.76
C GLY A 16 -12.31 4.52 -19.14
N GLY A 17 -11.68 3.44 -18.81
CA GLY A 17 -10.32 3.22 -19.22
C GLY A 17 -9.26 4.00 -18.47
N VAL A 18 -9.63 4.66 -17.40
CA VAL A 18 -8.64 5.37 -16.60
C VAL A 18 -8.00 4.40 -15.64
N LEU A 19 -6.69 4.24 -15.76
CA LEU A 19 -5.94 3.37 -14.87
C LEU A 19 -5.08 4.21 -13.97
N LEU A 20 -5.25 4.02 -12.68
CA LEU A 20 -4.38 4.71 -11.73
C LEU A 20 -3.09 3.94 -11.59
N PRO A 21 -1.97 4.65 -11.47
CA PRO A 21 -0.68 4.00 -11.27
C PRO A 21 -0.63 3.20 -10.00
N LYS A 22 0.14 2.14 -10.04
CA LYS A 22 0.41 1.30 -8.89
C LYS A 22 1.83 1.57 -8.43
N PHE A 23 2.02 1.62 -7.12
CA PHE A 23 3.33 1.93 -6.53
C PHE A 23 3.73 0.86 -5.54
N VAL A 24 5.04 0.58 -5.51
CA VAL A 24 5.63 -0.29 -4.50
C VAL A 24 6.45 0.60 -3.58
N ILE A 25 6.19 0.51 -2.28
CA ILE A 25 6.92 1.28 -1.29
C ILE A 25 7.75 0.33 -0.45
N GLU A 26 9.04 0.61 -0.36
CA GLU A 26 9.92 -0.13 0.54
C GLU A 26 10.07 0.66 1.83
N ARG A 27 9.85 0.00 2.95
CA ARG A 27 9.99 0.59 4.27
C ARG A 27 10.97 -0.24 5.07
N GLU A 28 12.06 0.37 5.47
CA GLU A 28 13.07 -0.33 6.27
C GLU A 28 12.72 -0.16 7.74
N ILE A 29 12.31 -1.25 8.34
CA ILE A 29 11.91 -1.29 9.75
C ILE A 29 12.56 -2.50 10.38
N PRO A 30 13.67 -2.31 11.12
CA PRO A 30 14.40 -3.45 11.67
C PRO A 30 13.51 -4.33 12.53
N ASN A 31 13.63 -5.63 12.33
CA ASN A 31 12.93 -6.65 13.11
C ASN A 31 11.42 -6.64 12.96
N ILE A 32 10.91 -5.99 11.91
CA ILE A 32 9.45 -5.95 11.72
C ILE A 32 8.88 -7.34 11.56
N GLY A 33 9.66 -8.27 11.01
CA GLY A 33 9.18 -9.63 10.79
C GLY A 33 8.93 -10.41 12.06
N ALA A 34 9.49 -9.95 13.18
CA ALA A 34 9.27 -10.58 14.48
C ALA A 34 8.08 -9.96 15.21
N SER A 35 7.34 -9.06 14.57
CA SER A 35 6.22 -8.39 15.22
C SER A 35 5.08 -9.36 15.48
N THR A 36 4.35 -9.08 16.56
CA THR A 36 3.18 -9.89 16.89
C THR A 36 2.03 -9.52 15.95
N PRO A 37 1.04 -10.41 15.82
CA PRO A 37 -0.15 -10.06 15.04
C PRO A 37 -0.83 -8.80 15.55
N GLU A 38 -0.79 -8.56 16.85
CA GLU A 38 -1.40 -7.36 17.42
C GLU A 38 -0.69 -6.10 16.97
N THR A 39 0.64 -6.14 16.91
CA THR A 39 1.41 -5.00 16.43
C THR A 39 1.14 -4.74 14.97
N LEU A 40 1.10 -5.79 14.15
CA LEU A 40 0.80 -5.63 12.72
C LEU A 40 -0.61 -5.09 12.51
N LYS A 41 -1.54 -5.51 13.36
CA LYS A 41 -2.91 -5.01 13.29
C LYS A 41 -2.94 -3.51 13.58
N ALA A 42 -2.20 -3.08 14.61
CA ALA A 42 -2.18 -1.67 14.96
C ALA A 42 -1.59 -0.83 13.84
N ILE A 43 -0.54 -1.32 13.20
CA ILE A 43 0.05 -0.64 12.06
C ILE A 43 -0.96 -0.51 10.94
N SER A 44 -1.67 -1.60 10.65
CA SER A 44 -2.68 -1.59 9.60
C SER A 44 -3.81 -0.63 9.90
N GLN A 45 -4.23 -0.56 11.16
CA GLN A 45 -5.28 0.37 11.56
C GLN A 45 -4.85 1.81 11.35
N THR A 46 -3.59 2.13 11.66
CA THR A 46 -3.07 3.47 11.44
C THR A 46 -3.12 3.80 9.95
N SER A 47 -2.67 2.87 9.10
CA SER A 47 -2.69 3.09 7.67
C SER A 47 -4.10 3.31 7.16
N CYS A 48 -5.05 2.49 7.60
CA CYS A 48 -6.44 2.64 7.17
C CYS A 48 -7.03 3.97 7.63
N GLY A 49 -6.64 4.42 8.81
CA GLY A 49 -7.09 5.73 9.30
C GLY A 49 -6.63 6.85 8.40
N VAL A 50 -5.37 6.81 7.98
CA VAL A 50 -4.83 7.81 7.07
C VAL A 50 -5.54 7.73 5.71
N LEU A 51 -5.75 6.53 5.21
CA LEU A 51 -6.42 6.36 3.91
C LEU A 51 -7.82 6.96 3.92
N ARG A 52 -8.54 6.80 5.02
CA ARG A 52 -9.87 7.39 5.12
C ARG A 52 -9.83 8.91 5.05
N LYS A 53 -8.79 9.50 5.61
CA LYS A 53 -8.64 10.97 5.58
C LYS A 53 -8.23 11.47 4.20
N LEU A 54 -7.42 10.69 3.49
CA LEU A 54 -6.95 11.10 2.17
C LEU A 54 -7.98 10.89 1.08
N GLY A 55 -8.94 10.00 1.32
CA GLY A 55 -10.02 9.79 0.38
C GLY A 55 -9.77 8.62 -0.56
N PRO A 56 -10.67 8.41 -1.53
CA PRO A 56 -10.66 7.20 -2.34
C PRO A 56 -9.59 7.17 -3.44
N GLU A 57 -8.89 8.25 -3.66
CA GLU A 57 -7.89 8.27 -4.72
C GLU A 57 -6.68 7.42 -4.42
N ILE A 58 -6.43 7.14 -3.14
CA ILE A 58 -5.32 6.28 -2.78
C ILE A 58 -5.88 5.02 -2.13
N GLN A 59 -5.42 3.88 -2.57
CA GLN A 59 -5.90 2.60 -2.08
C GLN A 59 -4.72 1.70 -1.76
N TRP A 60 -4.81 1.04 -0.62
CA TRP A 60 -3.80 0.10 -0.17
C TRP A 60 -4.28 -1.30 -0.55
N LEU A 61 -3.49 -2.02 -1.33
CA LEU A 61 -3.85 -3.36 -1.77
C LEU A 61 -3.36 -4.42 -0.80
N GLU A 62 -2.07 -4.42 -0.51
CA GLU A 62 -1.49 -5.41 0.39
C GLU A 62 -0.06 -5.03 0.71
N SER A 63 0.50 -5.69 1.70
CA SER A 63 1.88 -5.48 2.07
C SER A 63 2.54 -6.81 2.36
N TYR A 64 3.82 -6.89 2.08
CA TYR A 64 4.63 -8.08 2.37
C TYR A 64 5.60 -7.72 3.47
N VAL A 65 5.51 -8.45 4.59
CA VAL A 65 6.38 -8.21 5.73
C VAL A 65 7.52 -9.22 5.66
N THR A 66 8.73 -8.71 5.60
CA THR A 66 9.93 -9.56 5.63
C THR A 66 10.60 -9.36 6.98
N ASP A 67 11.81 -9.89 7.13
CA ASP A 67 12.49 -9.78 8.43
C ASP A 67 12.70 -8.33 8.85
N ASN A 68 13.12 -7.48 7.93
CA ASN A 68 13.52 -6.12 8.25
C ASN A 68 12.92 -5.06 7.35
N LYS A 69 11.96 -5.44 6.50
CA LYS A 69 11.33 -4.51 5.57
C LYS A 69 9.88 -4.84 5.39
N ILE A 70 9.13 -3.84 4.97
CA ILE A 70 7.77 -4.05 4.49
C ILE A 70 7.71 -3.48 3.09
N TYR A 71 7.09 -4.24 2.19
CA TYR A 71 6.85 -3.80 0.82
C TYR A 71 5.35 -3.61 0.68
N CYS A 72 4.94 -2.37 0.46
CA CYS A 72 3.51 -2.04 0.40
C CYS A 72 3.11 -1.71 -1.02
N ILE A 73 1.95 -2.18 -1.43
CA ILE A 73 1.42 -1.95 -2.77
C ILE A 73 0.25 -1.01 -2.65
N TYR A 74 0.33 0.13 -3.34
CA TYR A 74 -0.72 1.14 -3.33
C TYR A 74 -1.10 1.51 -4.74
N ILE A 75 -2.32 2.02 -4.89
CA ILE A 75 -2.75 2.65 -6.13
C ILE A 75 -3.08 4.09 -5.78
N ALA A 76 -2.55 5.01 -6.55
CA ALA A 76 -2.72 6.43 -6.31
C ALA A 76 -2.47 7.19 -7.60
N PRO A 77 -2.98 8.42 -7.71
CA PRO A 77 -2.77 9.20 -8.93
C PRO A 77 -1.31 9.59 -9.16
N ASP A 78 -0.55 9.76 -8.08
CA ASP A 78 0.86 10.11 -8.24
C ASP A 78 1.64 9.73 -6.99
N GLU A 79 2.95 9.82 -7.12
CA GLU A 79 3.86 9.47 -6.03
C GLU A 79 3.70 10.41 -4.84
N GLY A 80 3.37 11.67 -5.09
CA GLY A 80 3.23 12.65 -4.02
C GLY A 80 2.19 12.27 -3.01
N LEU A 81 1.05 11.73 -3.47
CA LEU A 81 0.01 11.32 -2.55
C LEU A 81 0.45 10.10 -1.74
N VAL A 82 1.19 9.19 -2.35
CA VAL A 82 1.74 8.04 -1.64
C VAL A 82 2.69 8.49 -0.55
N ARG A 83 3.55 9.45 -0.87
CA ARG A 83 4.50 9.98 0.09
C ARG A 83 3.78 10.72 1.21
N HIS A 84 2.73 11.43 0.88
CA HIS A 84 1.93 12.14 1.87
C HIS A 84 1.26 11.17 2.85
N HIS A 85 0.78 10.03 2.34
CA HIS A 85 0.22 8.98 3.18
C HIS A 85 1.25 8.51 4.20
N ALA A 86 2.48 8.28 3.74
CA ALA A 86 3.53 7.82 4.63
C ALA A 86 3.82 8.84 5.72
N GLU A 87 3.85 10.12 5.35
CA GLU A 87 4.11 11.18 6.31
C GLU A 87 3.02 11.27 7.36
N MET A 88 1.77 11.21 6.93
CA MET A 88 0.65 11.30 7.86
C MET A 88 0.63 10.13 8.84
N GLY A 89 1.01 8.96 8.39
CA GLY A 89 1.01 7.77 9.23
C GLY A 89 2.27 7.59 10.05
N GLY A 90 3.29 8.41 9.79
CA GLY A 90 4.56 8.24 10.46
C GLY A 90 5.34 7.03 9.98
N PHE A 91 5.06 6.56 8.77
CA PHE A 91 5.75 5.40 8.23
C PHE A 91 6.97 5.82 7.44
N PRO A 92 8.06 5.04 7.51
CA PRO A 92 9.19 5.33 6.63
C PRO A 92 8.81 5.00 5.19
N ALA A 93 9.38 5.72 4.26
CA ALA A 93 9.20 5.47 2.84
C ALA A 93 10.57 5.58 2.20
N ASN A 94 11.37 4.54 2.37
CA ASN A 94 12.76 4.56 1.92
C ASN A 94 12.87 4.58 0.41
N ARG A 95 11.95 3.90 -0.27
CA ARG A 95 11.93 3.92 -1.72
C ARG A 95 10.52 3.75 -2.21
N ILE A 96 10.12 4.57 -3.18
CA ILE A 96 8.82 4.47 -3.82
C ILE A 96 9.09 4.29 -5.31
N SER A 97 8.53 3.22 -5.88
CA SER A 97 8.73 2.91 -7.29
C SER A 97 7.39 2.71 -7.96
N GLN A 98 7.20 3.34 -9.10
CA GLN A 98 5.98 3.14 -9.87
C GLN A 98 6.08 1.83 -10.63
N VAL A 99 5.05 1.01 -10.53
CA VAL A 99 5.00 -0.25 -11.27
C VAL A 99 4.73 0.07 -12.72
N ARG A 100 5.55 -0.47 -13.61
CA ARG A 100 5.37 -0.24 -15.04
C ARG A 100 4.66 -1.39 -15.70
N GLN A 101 4.95 -2.60 -15.27
CA GLN A 101 4.34 -3.80 -15.86
C GLN A 101 4.26 -4.89 -14.81
N ILE A 102 3.31 -5.77 -14.99
CA ILE A 102 3.13 -6.91 -14.10
C ILE A 102 3.32 -8.15 -14.96
N ILE A 103 4.16 -9.06 -14.49
CA ILE A 103 4.34 -10.33 -15.17
C ILE A 103 4.03 -11.46 -14.21
N ASP A 104 3.57 -12.57 -14.75
CA ASP A 104 3.29 -13.78 -13.99
C ASP A 104 3.49 -14.98 -14.91
N PRO A 105 3.24 -16.19 -14.44
CA PRO A 105 3.48 -17.36 -15.29
C PRO A 105 2.78 -17.32 -16.63
N THR A 106 1.63 -16.69 -16.71
CA THR A 106 0.93 -16.61 -17.99
C THR A 106 1.66 -15.73 -18.99
N THR A 107 2.52 -14.85 -18.52
CA THR A 107 3.31 -14.00 -19.39
C THR A 107 4.23 -14.81 -20.29
N SER A 108 4.59 -16.01 -19.85
CA SER A 108 5.49 -16.87 -20.63
C SER A 108 4.78 -17.59 -21.76
N GLU A 109 3.50 -17.48 -21.85
CA GLU A 109 2.71 -18.13 -22.92
C GLU A 109 2.65 -17.28 -24.21
#